data_89b9d163d859e26d5f447abb3cdc4df2
#
_entry.id   89b9d163d859e26d5f447abb3cdc4df2
#
_cell.length_a   1.000
_cell.length_b   1.000
_cell.length_c   1.000
_cell.angle_alpha   90.00
_cell.angle_beta   90.00
_cell.angle_gamma   90.00
#
_symmetry.space_group_name_H-M   'P 1'
#
loop_
_entity.id
_entity.type
_entity.pdbx_description
1 polymer ?
#
loop_
_entity_poly.entity_id
_entity_poly.type
_entity_poly.pdbx_seq_one_letter_code
_entity_poly.pdbx_strand_id
1 'polypeptide(L)'
;HANEEAITSIEEIIQEHGIDCDFHRCDTMLYTNDDVQIAQLQDEYQVYLDLHIPCTYVEKQTTPFAMKAGLIMHYQAVYDPYAYACGLAKVLRDAGVSLYEHSPVSDLQEEADGSYTLLCNNQRIHAKKVILATQFPILDHGHFYFARMRCDQETILLCDYHGEDCTALSIDTPMRSWNSIRDGILIGGNSGKSGQQDSSDLQEMLKEAAQSSSIGDVKAGWSNSDYISFDHIPFIGKLDKHNENLLFASGFSKWGNTSANIAGKLLCAHALGKRSQYRVIFTPQRMSDIFSLPFVKENLNVAYEFIKGKFKHPDDQYPDIGEGKLVQIDDHTYGVYRDEEEILHIVDVTCPHLGCVCHFNAMDKTWDCPCHGSRFSYTGELIKGPATYRLHRYGEGFNEIDPHIID
;
A
#
# COMPACT_ATOMS: atom_id res chain seq x y z
N HIS A 1 14.31 17.00 3.20
CA HIS A 1 14.80 17.01 4.60
C HIS A 1 14.11 15.95 5.48
N ALA A 2 12.76 15.86 5.52
CA ALA A 2 12.07 14.90 6.40
C ALA A 2 12.44 13.44 6.10
N ASN A 3 12.54 13.06 4.82
CA ASN A 3 12.94 11.71 4.42
C ASN A 3 14.42 11.43 4.76
N GLU A 4 15.31 12.38 4.59
CA GLU A 4 16.73 12.26 4.98
C GLU A 4 16.88 12.08 6.51
N GLU A 5 16.14 12.88 7.28
CA GLU A 5 16.08 12.73 8.74
C GLU A 5 15.50 11.35 9.14
N ALA A 6 14.57 10.81 8.34
CA ALA A 6 14.01 9.50 8.60
C ALA A 6 15.01 8.37 8.35
N ILE A 7 15.80 8.44 7.26
CA ILE A 7 16.85 7.45 6.97
C ILE A 7 17.89 7.44 8.12
N THR A 8 18.37 8.60 8.54
CA THR A 8 19.31 8.73 9.66
C THR A 8 18.70 8.17 10.95
N SER A 9 17.44 8.49 11.23
CA SER A 9 16.77 7.98 12.43
C SER A 9 16.57 6.47 12.43
N ILE A 10 16.26 5.86 11.26
CA ILE A 10 16.17 4.41 11.12
C ILE A 10 17.55 3.77 11.43
N GLU A 11 18.60 4.33 10.85
CA GLU A 11 19.98 3.87 11.11
C GLU A 11 20.36 3.95 12.60
N GLU A 12 20.05 5.08 13.26
CA GLU A 12 20.28 5.28 14.69
C GLU A 12 19.54 4.23 15.54
N ILE A 13 18.26 3.97 15.25
CA ILE A 13 17.45 2.95 15.94
C ILE A 13 18.06 1.56 15.76
N ILE A 14 18.48 1.21 14.53
CA ILE A 14 19.11 -0.07 14.23
C ILE A 14 20.40 -0.24 15.06
N GLN A 15 21.23 0.79 15.10
CA GLN A 15 22.50 0.77 15.84
C GLN A 15 22.27 0.72 17.36
N GLU A 16 21.35 1.54 17.89
CA GLU A 16 21.06 1.61 19.32
C GLU A 16 20.54 0.29 19.89
N HIS A 17 19.69 -0.40 19.10
CA HIS A 17 19.03 -1.62 19.56
C HIS A 17 19.63 -2.92 18.97
N GLY A 18 20.65 -2.82 18.14
CA GLY A 18 21.31 -3.98 17.52
C GLY A 18 20.36 -4.80 16.63
N ILE A 19 19.51 -4.13 15.84
CA ILE A 19 18.56 -4.81 14.96
C ILE A 19 19.30 -5.31 13.73
N ASP A 20 19.30 -6.64 13.52
CA ASP A 20 19.86 -7.26 12.30
C ASP A 20 18.80 -7.27 11.20
N CYS A 21 18.92 -6.34 10.23
CA CYS A 21 17.98 -6.16 9.13
C CYS A 21 18.68 -5.80 7.80
N ASP A 22 19.94 -6.20 7.65
CA ASP A 22 20.73 -5.98 6.43
C ASP A 22 20.81 -4.50 5.98
N PHE A 23 20.82 -3.59 6.94
CA PHE A 23 20.90 -2.16 6.64
C PHE A 23 22.27 -1.79 6.10
N HIS A 24 22.28 -1.12 4.94
CA HIS A 24 23.48 -0.50 4.40
C HIS A 24 23.16 0.77 3.62
N ARG A 25 24.11 1.72 3.63
CA ARG A 25 24.01 2.91 2.81
C ARG A 25 24.36 2.57 1.37
N CYS A 26 23.59 3.12 0.43
CA CYS A 26 23.76 2.93 -1.00
C CYS A 26 23.35 4.19 -1.76
N ASP A 27 23.57 4.19 -3.05
CA ASP A 27 23.03 5.18 -3.96
C ASP A 27 21.74 4.64 -4.60
N THR A 28 20.82 5.54 -4.94
CA THR A 28 19.56 5.20 -5.63
C THR A 28 19.47 6.00 -6.91
N MET A 29 19.02 5.38 -7.98
CA MET A 29 18.92 6.03 -9.30
C MET A 29 17.45 6.24 -9.70
N LEU A 30 17.08 7.46 -10.06
CA LEU A 30 15.97 7.71 -10.97
C LEU A 30 16.47 7.57 -12.39
N TYR A 31 15.73 6.89 -13.27
CA TYR A 31 16.17 6.69 -14.65
C TYR A 31 15.02 6.76 -15.64
N THR A 32 15.39 6.94 -16.92
CA THR A 32 14.47 6.81 -18.04
C THR A 32 15.11 6.06 -19.20
N ASN A 33 14.30 5.29 -19.92
CA ASN A 33 14.64 4.69 -21.21
C ASN A 33 13.87 5.36 -22.37
N ASP A 34 13.07 6.40 -22.07
CA ASP A 34 12.30 7.17 -23.05
C ASP A 34 12.96 8.54 -23.34
N ASP A 35 13.22 8.83 -24.62
CA ASP A 35 13.80 10.10 -25.04
C ASP A 35 12.96 11.31 -24.62
N VAL A 36 11.63 11.15 -24.55
CA VAL A 36 10.70 12.21 -24.18
C VAL A 36 10.86 12.59 -22.70
N GLN A 37 11.22 11.64 -21.85
CA GLN A 37 11.37 11.85 -20.41
C GLN A 37 12.75 12.40 -19.99
N ILE A 38 13.73 12.43 -20.88
CA ILE A 38 15.08 12.95 -20.57
C ILE A 38 15.02 14.39 -20.07
N ALA A 39 14.21 15.24 -20.71
CA ALA A 39 14.06 16.63 -20.30
C ALA A 39 13.50 16.76 -18.87
N GLN A 40 12.52 15.94 -18.52
CA GLN A 40 11.95 15.89 -17.17
C GLN A 40 12.99 15.49 -16.13
N LEU A 41 13.83 14.49 -16.45
CA LEU A 41 14.91 14.06 -15.55
C LEU A 41 15.99 15.13 -15.37
N GLN A 42 16.26 15.92 -16.42
CA GLN A 42 17.17 17.07 -16.34
C GLN A 42 16.60 18.20 -15.49
N ASP A 43 15.31 18.48 -15.59
CA ASP A 43 14.61 19.46 -14.73
C ASP A 43 14.68 19.03 -13.26
N GLU A 44 14.45 17.74 -12.98
CA GLU A 44 14.58 17.17 -11.63
C GLU A 44 16.00 17.29 -11.10
N TYR A 45 17.01 17.02 -11.93
CA TYR A 45 18.41 17.23 -11.57
C TYR A 45 18.71 18.67 -11.16
N GLN A 46 18.18 19.66 -11.91
CA GLN A 46 18.34 21.06 -11.55
C GLN A 46 17.71 21.40 -10.20
N VAL A 47 16.51 20.87 -9.92
CA VAL A 47 15.85 21.01 -8.61
C VAL A 47 16.69 20.41 -7.47
N TYR A 48 17.33 19.26 -7.70
CA TYR A 48 18.20 18.65 -6.68
C TYR A 48 19.42 19.51 -6.39
N LEU A 49 20.04 20.10 -7.43
CA LEU A 49 21.15 21.05 -7.26
C LEU A 49 20.72 22.29 -6.45
N ASP A 50 19.56 22.87 -6.77
CA ASP A 50 19.02 24.06 -6.08
C ASP A 50 18.72 23.78 -4.60
N LEU A 51 18.29 22.55 -4.29
CA LEU A 51 18.02 22.09 -2.92
C LEU A 51 19.25 21.54 -2.21
N HIS A 52 20.42 21.55 -2.85
CA HIS A 52 21.69 21.00 -2.33
C HIS A 52 21.60 19.51 -1.97
N ILE A 53 20.80 18.73 -2.73
CA ILE A 53 20.71 17.29 -2.59
C ILE A 53 21.93 16.67 -3.31
N PRO A 54 22.72 15.83 -2.63
CA PRO A 54 23.88 15.17 -3.26
C PRO A 54 23.43 14.24 -4.38
N CYS A 55 23.75 14.56 -5.62
CA CYS A 55 23.31 13.81 -6.79
C CYS A 55 24.30 13.91 -7.96
N THR A 56 24.19 12.97 -8.89
CA THR A 56 24.98 12.92 -10.14
C THR A 56 24.08 12.55 -11.30
N TYR A 57 24.11 13.34 -12.37
CA TYR A 57 23.43 13.01 -13.62
C TYR A 57 24.32 12.13 -14.51
N VAL A 58 23.77 11.05 -15.09
CA VAL A 58 24.48 10.11 -15.96
C VAL A 58 23.71 9.85 -17.25
N GLU A 59 24.38 9.82 -18.38
CA GLU A 59 23.77 9.47 -19.67
C GLU A 59 23.93 7.97 -20.00
N LYS A 60 24.85 7.28 -19.32
CA LYS A 60 25.15 5.87 -19.56
C LYS A 60 25.71 5.21 -18.31
N GLN A 61 25.14 4.08 -17.94
CA GLN A 61 25.64 3.23 -16.86
C GLN A 61 25.31 1.76 -17.17
N THR A 62 26.14 0.84 -16.68
CA THR A 62 25.81 -0.59 -16.71
C THR A 62 24.74 -0.87 -15.69
N THR A 63 23.59 -1.33 -16.15
CA THR A 63 22.41 -1.64 -15.32
C THR A 63 21.77 -2.94 -15.78
N PRO A 64 21.01 -3.65 -14.93
CA PRO A 64 20.25 -4.84 -15.35
C PRO A 64 19.08 -4.52 -16.29
N PHE A 65 18.80 -3.26 -16.55
CA PHE A 65 17.72 -2.75 -17.40
C PHE A 65 18.25 -1.76 -18.44
N ALA A 66 17.47 -1.50 -19.48
CA ALA A 66 17.79 -0.48 -20.47
C ALA A 66 17.58 0.92 -19.90
N MET A 67 18.53 1.82 -20.12
CA MET A 67 18.42 3.23 -19.72
C MET A 67 19.11 4.14 -20.72
N LYS A 68 18.60 5.36 -20.87
CA LYS A 68 19.19 6.46 -21.67
C LYS A 68 19.76 7.57 -20.81
N ALA A 69 19.12 7.83 -19.66
CA ALA A 69 19.59 8.82 -18.69
C ALA A 69 19.25 8.39 -17.28
N GLY A 70 20.06 8.81 -16.31
CA GLY A 70 19.85 8.53 -14.89
C GLY A 70 20.25 9.72 -14.02
N LEU A 71 19.59 9.83 -12.87
CA LEU A 71 19.90 10.76 -11.79
C LEU A 71 20.16 9.96 -10.52
N ILE A 72 21.42 9.87 -10.13
CA ILE A 72 21.86 9.14 -8.94
C ILE A 72 21.73 10.06 -7.73
N MET A 73 20.98 9.66 -6.74
CA MET A 73 20.89 10.28 -5.43
C MET A 73 21.80 9.53 -4.45
N HIS A 74 22.74 10.25 -3.87
CA HIS A 74 23.74 9.67 -2.98
C HIS A 74 23.22 9.55 -1.52
N TYR A 75 23.88 8.68 -0.74
CA TYR A 75 23.65 8.50 0.70
C TYR A 75 22.25 7.99 1.09
N GLN A 76 21.59 7.31 0.19
CA GLN A 76 20.34 6.60 0.48
C GLN A 76 20.63 5.32 1.28
N ALA A 77 19.64 4.47 1.48
CA ALA A 77 19.81 3.22 2.21
C ALA A 77 18.85 2.14 1.75
N VAL A 78 19.27 0.90 1.92
CA VAL A 78 18.45 -0.31 1.78
C VAL A 78 18.51 -1.11 3.07
N TYR A 79 17.42 -1.78 3.41
CA TYR A 79 17.33 -2.70 4.53
C TYR A 79 16.16 -3.66 4.33
N ASP A 80 16.13 -4.76 5.09
CA ASP A 80 14.97 -5.67 5.16
C ASP A 80 13.92 -5.06 6.11
N PRO A 81 12.78 -4.54 5.59
CA PRO A 81 11.76 -3.90 6.41
C PRO A 81 11.02 -4.88 7.31
N TYR A 82 10.94 -6.17 6.95
CA TYR A 82 10.31 -7.18 7.79
C TYR A 82 11.21 -7.52 9.00
N ALA A 83 12.49 -7.77 8.76
CA ALA A 83 13.45 -8.01 9.84
C ALA A 83 13.54 -6.80 10.78
N TYR A 84 13.53 -5.57 10.24
CA TYR A 84 13.47 -4.33 11.02
C TYR A 84 12.22 -4.26 11.90
N ALA A 85 11.04 -4.54 11.34
CA ALA A 85 9.79 -4.53 12.10
C ALA A 85 9.76 -5.60 13.21
N CYS A 86 10.28 -6.81 12.94
CA CYS A 86 10.44 -7.85 13.95
C CYS A 86 11.39 -7.43 15.07
N GLY A 87 12.51 -6.76 14.72
CA GLY A 87 13.45 -6.19 15.69
C GLY A 87 12.79 -5.13 16.58
N LEU A 88 12.04 -4.20 15.98
CA LEU A 88 11.28 -3.20 16.73
C LEU A 88 10.24 -3.82 17.66
N ALA A 89 9.51 -4.84 17.21
CA ALA A 89 8.53 -5.55 18.03
C ALA A 89 9.18 -6.19 19.26
N LYS A 90 10.39 -6.74 19.10
CA LYS A 90 11.19 -7.25 20.24
C LYS A 90 11.56 -6.14 21.22
N VAL A 91 12.09 -5.03 20.70
CA VAL A 91 12.46 -3.84 21.52
C VAL A 91 11.27 -3.33 22.31
N LEU A 92 10.10 -3.19 21.67
CA LEU A 92 8.88 -2.73 22.33
C LEU A 92 8.43 -3.69 23.43
N ARG A 93 8.44 -4.98 23.18
CA ARG A 93 8.08 -6.00 24.17
C ARG A 93 9.04 -5.98 25.37
N ASP A 94 10.35 -5.86 25.12
CA ASP A 94 11.37 -5.81 26.16
C ASP A 94 11.24 -4.51 27.00
N ALA A 95 10.70 -3.44 26.39
CA ALA A 95 10.32 -2.19 27.09
C ALA A 95 8.96 -2.26 27.83
N GLY A 96 8.29 -3.43 27.83
CA GLY A 96 7.01 -3.64 28.52
C GLY A 96 5.77 -3.20 27.76
N VAL A 97 5.87 -2.92 26.45
CA VAL A 97 4.71 -2.64 25.60
C VAL A 97 3.99 -3.94 25.27
N SER A 98 2.67 -3.96 25.49
CA SER A 98 1.83 -5.11 25.13
C SER A 98 1.55 -5.12 23.63
N LEU A 99 1.89 -6.21 22.96
CA LEU A 99 1.60 -6.47 21.55
C LEU A 99 0.61 -7.65 21.44
N TYR A 100 -0.45 -7.46 20.67
CA TYR A 100 -1.51 -8.45 20.49
C TYR A 100 -1.65 -8.76 18.99
N GLU A 101 -1.30 -9.97 18.60
CA GLU A 101 -1.54 -10.52 17.26
C GLU A 101 -2.93 -11.17 17.18
N HIS A 102 -3.44 -11.39 15.97
CA HIS A 102 -4.76 -11.98 15.73
C HIS A 102 -5.89 -11.31 16.52
N SER A 103 -5.78 -10.01 16.72
CA SER A 103 -6.67 -9.20 17.53
C SER A 103 -7.22 -8.02 16.73
N PRO A 104 -8.07 -8.28 15.70
CA PRO A 104 -8.64 -7.24 14.86
C PRO A 104 -9.57 -6.34 15.70
N VAL A 105 -9.40 -5.03 15.54
CA VAL A 105 -10.33 -4.04 16.07
C VAL A 105 -11.43 -3.85 15.03
N SER A 106 -12.68 -4.12 15.41
CA SER A 106 -13.84 -4.03 14.52
C SER A 106 -14.67 -2.76 14.72
N ASP A 107 -14.56 -2.12 15.90
CA ASP A 107 -15.30 -0.90 16.21
C ASP A 107 -14.53 0.00 17.18
N LEU A 108 -14.85 1.30 17.15
CA LEU A 108 -14.27 2.33 17.99
C LEU A 108 -15.35 3.35 18.37
N GLN A 109 -15.60 3.50 19.66
CA GLN A 109 -16.59 4.42 20.20
C GLN A 109 -15.91 5.48 21.06
N GLU A 110 -16.24 6.76 20.82
CA GLU A 110 -15.81 7.88 21.66
C GLU A 110 -16.68 7.95 22.91
N GLU A 111 -16.04 8.09 24.06
CA GLU A 111 -16.67 8.25 25.36
C GLU A 111 -16.87 9.74 25.71
N ALA A 112 -17.78 10.02 26.65
CA ALA A 112 -18.12 11.39 27.06
C ALA A 112 -16.94 12.19 27.63
N ASP A 113 -15.89 11.52 28.12
CA ASP A 113 -14.67 12.14 28.63
C ASP A 113 -13.58 12.33 27.56
N GLY A 114 -13.87 11.98 26.30
CA GLY A 114 -12.95 12.03 25.17
C GLY A 114 -11.97 10.87 25.10
N SER A 115 -12.11 9.84 25.93
CA SER A 115 -11.44 8.55 25.79
C SER A 115 -12.16 7.67 24.76
N TYR A 116 -11.65 6.47 24.51
CA TYR A 116 -12.20 5.55 23.51
C TYR A 116 -12.41 4.15 24.09
N THR A 117 -13.48 3.52 23.66
CA THR A 117 -13.72 2.08 23.80
C THR A 117 -13.56 1.42 22.43
N LEU A 118 -12.62 0.48 22.31
CA LEU A 118 -12.39 -0.33 21.12
C LEU A 118 -13.02 -1.71 21.33
N LEU A 119 -13.64 -2.22 20.27
CA LEU A 119 -14.12 -3.60 20.21
C LEU A 119 -13.09 -4.47 19.50
N CYS A 120 -12.59 -5.49 20.20
CA CYS A 120 -11.59 -6.42 19.68
C CYS A 120 -11.96 -7.84 20.08
N ASN A 121 -12.26 -8.72 19.12
CA ASN A 121 -12.67 -10.10 19.39
C ASN A 121 -13.76 -10.21 20.47
N ASN A 122 -14.81 -9.40 20.42
CA ASN A 122 -15.89 -9.27 21.38
C ASN A 122 -15.44 -8.80 22.79
N GLN A 123 -14.22 -8.34 22.94
CA GLN A 123 -13.73 -7.70 24.18
C GLN A 123 -13.63 -6.20 24.01
N ARG A 124 -13.86 -5.48 25.11
CA ARG A 124 -13.76 -4.01 25.14
C ARG A 124 -12.43 -3.59 25.73
N ILE A 125 -11.74 -2.70 25.02
CA ILE A 125 -10.47 -2.10 25.44
C ILE A 125 -10.70 -0.60 25.61
N HIS A 126 -10.41 -0.06 26.79
CA HIS A 126 -10.49 1.37 27.03
C HIS A 126 -9.12 2.02 26.84
N ALA A 127 -9.07 3.12 26.07
CA ALA A 127 -7.87 3.85 25.77
C ALA A 127 -8.07 5.36 25.88
N LYS A 128 -7.13 6.07 26.50
CA LYS A 128 -7.16 7.55 26.56
C LYS A 128 -6.87 8.19 25.23
N LYS A 129 -6.04 7.55 24.42
CA LYS A 129 -5.68 7.98 23.06
C LYS A 129 -5.59 6.76 22.16
N VAL A 130 -5.97 6.95 20.90
CA VAL A 130 -5.92 5.93 19.86
C VAL A 130 -5.10 6.45 18.69
N ILE A 131 -4.25 5.61 18.12
CA ILE A 131 -3.50 5.88 16.89
C ILE A 131 -3.90 4.83 15.87
N LEU A 132 -4.56 5.26 14.79
CA LEU A 132 -4.91 4.40 13.68
C LEU A 132 -3.71 4.32 12.72
N ALA A 133 -2.96 3.23 12.80
CA ALA A 133 -1.83 2.91 11.93
C ALA A 133 -2.19 1.75 10.98
N THR A 134 -3.45 1.69 10.55
CA THR A 134 -4.08 0.60 9.81
C THR A 134 -3.99 0.77 8.30
N GLN A 135 -3.05 1.58 7.82
CA GLN A 135 -2.84 1.98 6.44
C GLN A 135 -4.03 2.77 5.84
N PHE A 136 -5.25 2.33 6.01
CA PHE A 136 -6.48 3.09 5.83
C PHE A 136 -7.18 3.21 7.20
N PRO A 137 -7.77 4.38 7.55
CA PRO A 137 -8.50 4.49 8.80
C PRO A 137 -9.72 3.56 8.77
N ILE A 138 -9.75 2.59 9.71
CA ILE A 138 -10.83 1.58 9.79
C ILE A 138 -12.21 2.19 10.08
N LEU A 139 -12.22 3.43 10.54
CA LEU A 139 -13.42 4.22 10.83
C LEU A 139 -13.32 5.55 10.11
N ASP A 140 -13.83 5.58 8.90
CA ASP A 140 -13.87 6.79 8.06
C ASP A 140 -15.20 7.56 8.20
N HIS A 141 -16.00 7.21 9.21
CA HIS A 141 -17.33 7.78 9.41
C HIS A 141 -17.32 9.30 9.50
N GLY A 142 -17.75 9.95 8.42
CA GLY A 142 -17.87 11.41 8.33
C GLY A 142 -16.56 12.17 8.03
N HIS A 143 -15.43 11.49 7.90
CA HIS A 143 -14.14 12.15 7.60
C HIS A 143 -13.76 12.12 6.12
N PHE A 144 -14.42 11.28 5.33
CA PHE A 144 -14.29 11.17 3.87
C PHE A 144 -12.86 10.93 3.35
N TYR A 145 -12.01 10.21 4.13
CA TYR A 145 -10.67 9.85 3.66
C TYR A 145 -10.70 8.90 2.48
N PHE A 146 -11.77 8.09 2.34
CA PHE A 146 -12.00 7.28 1.15
C PHE A 146 -12.06 8.11 -0.14
N ALA A 147 -12.51 9.37 -0.06
CA ALA A 147 -12.57 10.28 -1.19
C ALA A 147 -11.29 11.10 -1.39
N ARG A 148 -10.31 11.03 -0.47
CA ARG A 148 -9.07 11.81 -0.46
C ARG A 148 -7.81 10.99 -0.78
N MET A 149 -7.97 9.69 -0.93
CA MET A 149 -6.90 8.75 -1.27
C MET A 149 -7.39 7.73 -2.29
N ARG A 150 -6.50 7.25 -3.11
CA ARG A 150 -6.74 6.06 -3.94
C ARG A 150 -5.85 4.92 -3.47
N CYS A 151 -6.26 3.69 -3.72
CA CYS A 151 -5.45 2.52 -3.49
C CYS A 151 -4.83 2.07 -4.81
N ASP A 152 -3.52 2.22 -4.95
CA ASP A 152 -2.76 1.66 -6.06
C ASP A 152 -2.20 0.30 -5.65
N GLN A 153 -2.12 -0.60 -6.61
CA GLN A 153 -1.55 -1.93 -6.45
C GLN A 153 -0.42 -2.12 -7.46
N GLU A 154 0.61 -2.83 -7.05
CA GLU A 154 1.83 -3.05 -7.80
C GLU A 154 2.21 -4.52 -7.71
N THR A 155 2.70 -5.09 -8.80
CA THR A 155 3.26 -6.44 -8.81
C THR A 155 4.74 -6.37 -8.51
N ILE A 156 5.23 -7.29 -7.67
CA ILE A 156 6.63 -7.45 -7.34
C ILE A 156 7.05 -8.86 -7.73
N LEU A 157 8.15 -8.98 -8.44
CA LEU A 157 8.81 -10.24 -8.77
C LEU A 157 10.14 -10.34 -8.02
N LEU A 158 10.40 -11.47 -7.39
CA LEU A 158 11.71 -11.83 -6.88
C LEU A 158 12.37 -12.75 -7.91
N CYS A 159 13.53 -12.36 -8.41
CA CYS A 159 14.31 -13.10 -9.39
C CYS A 159 15.70 -13.42 -8.86
N ASP A 160 16.33 -14.48 -9.39
CA ASP A 160 17.77 -14.68 -9.23
C ASP A 160 18.54 -13.50 -9.83
N TYR A 161 19.65 -13.12 -9.19
CA TYR A 161 20.44 -11.99 -9.63
C TYR A 161 21.95 -12.23 -9.46
N HIS A 162 22.70 -11.88 -10.50
CA HIS A 162 24.16 -12.08 -10.59
C HIS A 162 24.90 -10.80 -11.02
N GLY A 163 24.25 -9.63 -10.87
CA GLY A 163 24.80 -8.32 -11.21
C GLY A 163 25.40 -7.59 -10.01
N GLU A 164 25.80 -6.33 -10.26
CA GLU A 164 26.21 -5.39 -9.23
C GLU A 164 24.97 -4.88 -8.48
N ASP A 165 25.14 -4.44 -7.23
CA ASP A 165 24.06 -3.88 -6.43
C ASP A 165 23.36 -2.72 -7.17
N CYS A 166 22.04 -2.78 -7.18
CA CYS A 166 21.22 -1.86 -7.93
C CYS A 166 19.97 -1.47 -7.11
N THR A 167 19.76 -0.18 -6.98
CA THR A 167 18.50 0.39 -6.47
C THR A 167 18.08 1.49 -7.41
N ALA A 168 16.98 1.28 -8.15
CA ALA A 168 16.57 2.21 -9.20
C ALA A 168 15.04 2.26 -9.35
N LEU A 169 14.55 3.41 -9.82
CA LEU A 169 13.15 3.67 -10.13
C LEU A 169 13.05 4.40 -11.46
N SER A 170 12.26 3.89 -12.41
CA SER A 170 12.01 4.60 -13.67
C SER A 170 10.99 5.72 -13.47
N ILE A 171 11.13 6.77 -14.27
CA ILE A 171 10.09 7.80 -14.44
C ILE A 171 9.22 7.54 -15.66
N ASP A 172 9.43 6.43 -16.36
CA ASP A 172 8.70 6.03 -17.56
C ASP A 172 7.27 5.55 -17.23
N THR A 173 6.46 5.39 -18.24
CA THR A 173 5.14 4.78 -18.13
C THR A 173 5.08 3.61 -19.13
N PRO A 174 4.93 2.36 -18.64
CA PRO A 174 4.77 1.92 -17.26
C PRO A 174 6.05 2.08 -16.41
N MET A 175 5.86 2.35 -15.12
CA MET A 175 6.97 2.54 -14.17
C MET A 175 7.58 1.18 -13.77
N ARG A 176 8.91 1.16 -13.56
CA ARG A 176 9.66 0.00 -13.04
C ARG A 176 10.51 0.39 -11.85
N SER A 177 10.58 -0.49 -10.87
CA SER A 177 11.52 -0.39 -9.77
C SER A 177 12.42 -1.63 -9.71
N TRP A 178 13.67 -1.44 -9.33
CA TRP A 178 14.69 -2.48 -9.24
C TRP A 178 15.42 -2.32 -7.91
N ASN A 179 15.50 -3.39 -7.15
CA ASN A 179 16.18 -3.36 -5.86
C ASN A 179 16.88 -4.69 -5.61
N SER A 180 18.21 -4.70 -5.67
CA SER A 180 19.01 -5.87 -5.31
C SER A 180 18.93 -6.11 -3.80
N ILE A 181 18.77 -7.37 -3.44
CA ILE A 181 18.73 -7.87 -2.08
C ILE A 181 19.66 -9.07 -1.95
N ARG A 182 19.95 -9.51 -0.74
CA ARG A 182 20.84 -10.67 -0.48
C ARG A 182 20.49 -11.91 -1.33
N ASP A 183 19.20 -12.18 -1.54
CA ASP A 183 18.72 -13.41 -2.18
C ASP A 183 18.31 -13.24 -3.65
N GLY A 184 18.60 -12.08 -4.27
CA GLY A 184 18.24 -11.82 -5.65
C GLY A 184 17.96 -10.35 -5.96
N ILE A 185 17.05 -10.10 -6.88
CA ILE A 185 16.57 -8.75 -7.19
C ILE A 185 15.04 -8.70 -7.13
N LEU A 186 14.52 -7.65 -6.52
CA LEU A 186 13.11 -7.31 -6.58
C LEU A 186 12.85 -6.40 -7.78
N ILE A 187 11.89 -6.79 -8.61
CA ILE A 187 11.44 -5.99 -9.76
C ILE A 187 9.99 -5.61 -9.50
N GLY A 188 9.72 -4.32 -9.36
CA GLY A 188 8.37 -3.79 -9.19
C GLY A 188 7.84 -3.19 -10.48
N GLY A 189 6.55 -3.37 -10.75
CA GLY A 189 5.87 -2.84 -11.92
C GLY A 189 4.39 -3.21 -11.94
N ASN A 190 3.77 -3.18 -13.12
CA ASN A 190 2.34 -3.43 -13.28
C ASN A 190 1.50 -2.61 -12.29
N SER A 191 1.90 -1.32 -12.15
CA SER A 191 1.29 -0.41 -11.20
C SER A 191 -0.03 0.12 -11.75
N GLY A 192 -1.10 -0.04 -10.98
CA GLY A 192 -2.43 0.42 -11.35
C GLY A 192 -3.34 0.48 -10.13
N LYS A 193 -4.57 0.94 -10.35
CA LYS A 193 -5.58 0.93 -9.31
C LYS A 193 -5.88 -0.51 -8.88
N SER A 194 -6.09 -0.72 -7.59
CA SER A 194 -6.47 -2.03 -7.03
C SER A 194 -7.62 -2.66 -7.83
N GLY A 195 -7.50 -3.96 -8.15
CA GLY A 195 -8.50 -4.68 -8.95
C GLY A 195 -8.61 -4.27 -10.42
N GLN A 196 -7.71 -3.42 -10.95
CA GLN A 196 -7.71 -2.94 -12.34
C GLN A 196 -6.33 -3.07 -13.02
N GLN A 197 -5.48 -3.98 -12.55
CA GLN A 197 -4.15 -4.18 -13.12
C GLN A 197 -4.22 -4.75 -14.53
N ASP A 198 -3.25 -4.35 -15.36
CA ASP A 198 -3.15 -4.81 -16.75
C ASP A 198 -2.26 -6.05 -16.84
N SER A 199 -2.81 -7.16 -17.31
CA SER A 199 -2.06 -8.40 -17.54
C SER A 199 -0.97 -8.26 -18.61
N SER A 200 -1.12 -7.33 -19.55
CA SER A 200 -0.13 -7.07 -20.61
C SER A 200 1.15 -6.44 -20.03
N ASP A 201 1.03 -5.56 -19.06
CA ASP A 201 2.19 -4.95 -18.40
C ASP A 201 2.99 -5.97 -17.59
N LEU A 202 2.31 -6.92 -16.92
CA LEU A 202 3.00 -8.04 -16.27
C LEU A 202 3.82 -8.88 -17.24
N GLN A 203 3.27 -9.16 -18.45
CA GLN A 203 3.99 -9.90 -19.47
C GLN A 203 5.20 -9.13 -20.01
N GLU A 204 5.09 -7.81 -20.14
CA GLU A 204 6.21 -6.96 -20.52
C GLU A 204 7.31 -6.96 -19.46
N MET A 205 6.95 -6.82 -18.20
CA MET A 205 7.86 -6.89 -17.06
C MET A 205 8.63 -8.22 -17.00
N LEU A 206 7.97 -9.35 -17.26
CA LEU A 206 8.61 -10.66 -17.37
C LEU A 206 9.58 -10.74 -18.56
N LYS A 207 9.24 -10.14 -19.70
CA LYS A 207 10.15 -10.05 -20.85
C LYS A 207 11.38 -9.17 -20.59
N GLU A 208 11.19 -8.04 -19.92
CA GLU A 208 12.30 -7.17 -19.53
C GLU A 208 13.28 -7.91 -18.62
N ALA A 209 12.76 -8.62 -17.61
CA ALA A 209 13.58 -9.47 -16.73
C ALA A 209 14.36 -10.53 -17.52
N ALA A 210 13.69 -11.24 -18.44
CA ALA A 210 14.31 -12.28 -19.26
C ALA A 210 15.34 -11.77 -20.29
N GLN A 211 15.32 -10.49 -20.64
CA GLN A 211 16.31 -9.87 -21.55
C GLN A 211 17.61 -9.50 -20.83
N SER A 212 17.60 -9.38 -19.53
CA SER A 212 18.79 -9.05 -18.74
C SER A 212 19.68 -10.28 -18.53
N SER A 213 20.93 -10.19 -18.91
CA SER A 213 21.92 -11.28 -18.72
C SER A 213 22.30 -11.51 -17.25
N SER A 214 21.97 -10.58 -16.36
CA SER A 214 22.26 -10.66 -14.92
C SER A 214 21.05 -11.13 -14.09
N ILE A 215 19.88 -11.30 -14.71
CA ILE A 215 18.66 -11.78 -14.06
C ILE A 215 18.40 -13.23 -14.48
N GLY A 216 18.18 -14.09 -13.51
CA GLY A 216 17.84 -15.50 -13.72
C GLY A 216 16.35 -15.78 -13.54
N ASP A 217 16.03 -16.93 -12.99
CA ASP A 217 14.66 -17.42 -12.84
C ASP A 217 13.84 -16.56 -11.86
N VAL A 218 12.54 -16.43 -12.15
CA VAL A 218 11.57 -15.84 -11.22
C VAL A 218 11.28 -16.85 -10.11
N LYS A 219 11.64 -16.52 -8.88
CA LYS A 219 11.45 -17.36 -7.68
C LYS A 219 10.08 -17.20 -7.05
N ALA A 220 9.56 -15.97 -7.05
CA ALA A 220 8.27 -15.64 -6.46
C ALA A 220 7.68 -14.36 -7.10
N GLY A 221 6.38 -14.20 -6.97
CA GLY A 221 5.68 -12.99 -7.34
C GLY A 221 4.50 -12.74 -6.41
N TRP A 222 4.23 -11.47 -6.11
CA TRP A 222 3.09 -11.06 -5.28
C TRP A 222 2.68 -9.63 -5.63
N SER A 223 1.49 -9.23 -5.17
CA SER A 223 1.04 -7.84 -5.28
C SER A 223 1.12 -7.14 -3.94
N ASN A 224 1.54 -5.88 -3.96
CA ASN A 224 1.46 -4.98 -2.84
C ASN A 224 0.54 -3.81 -3.17
N SER A 225 -0.17 -3.27 -2.17
CA SER A 225 -1.04 -2.12 -2.36
C SER A 225 -0.72 -1.02 -1.35
N ASP A 226 -0.77 0.23 -1.81
CA ASP A 226 -0.54 1.41 -1.00
C ASP A 226 -1.57 2.51 -1.29
N TYR A 227 -1.79 3.37 -0.30
CA TYR A 227 -2.69 4.52 -0.43
C TYR A 227 -1.92 5.75 -0.84
N ILE A 228 -2.41 6.37 -1.91
CA ILE A 228 -1.85 7.59 -2.49
C ILE A 228 -2.79 8.76 -2.16
N SER A 229 -2.31 9.73 -1.39
CA SER A 229 -3.00 11.01 -1.24
C SER A 229 -2.90 11.82 -2.54
N PHE A 230 -3.91 12.63 -2.87
CA PHE A 230 -3.93 13.33 -4.17
C PHE A 230 -2.89 14.44 -4.31
N ASP A 231 -2.31 14.90 -3.20
CA ASP A 231 -1.19 15.84 -3.20
C ASP A 231 0.17 15.16 -2.92
N HIS A 232 0.19 13.81 -2.88
CA HIS A 232 1.36 12.99 -2.60
C HIS A 232 2.03 13.25 -1.24
N ILE A 233 1.36 13.98 -0.34
CA ILE A 233 1.84 14.24 1.02
C ILE A 233 1.10 13.32 1.98
N PRO A 234 1.77 12.53 2.85
CA PRO A 234 1.12 11.71 3.86
C PRO A 234 0.17 12.49 4.76
N PHE A 235 -0.90 11.84 5.23
CA PHE A 235 -1.74 12.33 6.30
C PHE A 235 -1.19 11.83 7.63
N ILE A 236 -0.71 12.74 8.50
CA ILE A 236 -0.15 12.37 9.81
C ILE A 236 -0.63 13.37 10.85
N GLY A 237 -1.38 12.92 11.84
CA GLY A 237 -1.88 13.79 12.91
C GLY A 237 -3.24 13.40 13.44
N LYS A 238 -4.04 14.39 13.85
CA LYS A 238 -5.39 14.16 14.35
C LYS A 238 -6.32 13.74 13.21
N LEU A 239 -7.19 12.76 13.47
CA LEU A 239 -8.16 12.31 12.46
C LEU A 239 -9.13 13.44 12.10
N ASP A 240 -9.60 14.17 13.10
CA ASP A 240 -10.36 15.40 12.91
C ASP A 240 -9.83 16.55 13.78
N LYS A 241 -10.34 17.77 13.50
CA LYS A 241 -9.89 18.97 14.19
C LYS A 241 -10.40 19.09 15.64
N HIS A 242 -11.46 18.38 15.99
CA HIS A 242 -12.14 18.51 17.27
C HIS A 242 -11.63 17.53 18.32
N ASN A 243 -11.03 16.41 17.89
CA ASN A 243 -10.57 15.37 18.79
C ASN A 243 -9.03 15.30 18.86
N GLU A 244 -8.48 15.55 20.05
CA GLU A 244 -7.03 15.50 20.32
C GLU A 244 -6.54 14.08 20.60
N ASN A 245 -7.44 13.13 20.81
CA ASN A 245 -7.13 11.79 21.30
C ASN A 245 -7.23 10.71 20.23
N LEU A 246 -7.73 11.06 19.02
CA LEU A 246 -7.76 10.15 17.86
C LEU A 246 -6.79 10.65 16.80
N LEU A 247 -5.71 9.91 16.63
CA LEU A 247 -4.62 10.21 15.72
C LEU A 247 -4.57 9.14 14.63
N PHE A 248 -4.03 9.49 13.45
CA PHE A 248 -3.80 8.51 12.41
C PHE A 248 -2.64 8.88 11.48
N ALA A 249 -2.18 7.89 10.72
CA ALA A 249 -1.24 8.06 9.62
C ALA A 249 -1.66 7.20 8.43
N SER A 250 -1.64 7.79 7.23
CA SER A 250 -2.01 7.12 5.96
C SER A 250 -1.51 7.90 4.75
N GLY A 251 -1.74 7.35 3.55
CA GLY A 251 -1.44 8.03 2.29
C GLY A 251 0.05 8.17 2.03
N PHE A 252 0.85 7.13 2.32
CA PHE A 252 2.32 7.18 2.23
C PHE A 252 2.85 7.17 0.81
N SER A 253 1.98 7.02 -0.20
CA SER A 253 2.32 7.21 -1.62
C SER A 253 3.53 6.40 -2.08
N LYS A 254 3.62 5.11 -1.67
CA LYS A 254 4.73 4.17 -1.91
C LYS A 254 6.05 4.49 -1.18
N TRP A 255 6.09 5.53 -0.32
CA TRP A 255 7.24 5.90 0.51
C TRP A 255 7.06 5.45 1.97
N GLY A 256 6.53 4.23 2.16
CA GLY A 256 6.12 3.71 3.46
C GLY A 256 7.22 3.69 4.52
N ASN A 257 8.45 3.32 4.16
CA ASN A 257 9.55 3.15 5.11
C ASN A 257 9.94 4.48 5.82
N THR A 258 10.23 5.52 5.05
CA THR A 258 10.57 6.84 5.61
C THR A 258 9.35 7.53 6.21
N SER A 259 8.20 7.43 5.56
CA SER A 259 6.94 8.02 6.05
C SER A 259 6.48 7.42 7.37
N ALA A 260 6.67 6.12 7.61
CA ALA A 260 6.35 5.48 8.89
C ALA A 260 7.23 6.01 10.03
N ASN A 261 8.53 6.25 9.78
CA ASN A 261 9.41 6.86 10.78
C ASN A 261 8.99 8.30 11.11
N ILE A 262 8.68 9.10 10.06
CA ILE A 262 8.17 10.47 10.23
C ILE A 262 6.85 10.43 11.03
N ALA A 263 5.94 9.51 10.67
CA ALA A 263 4.65 9.34 11.33
C ALA A 263 4.83 8.99 12.81
N GLY A 264 5.70 8.04 13.14
CA GLY A 264 5.99 7.67 14.52
C GLY A 264 6.42 8.84 15.37
N LYS A 265 7.36 9.67 14.88
CA LYS A 265 7.84 10.88 15.56
C LYS A 265 6.74 11.94 15.74
N LEU A 266 5.96 12.19 14.67
CA LEU A 266 4.90 13.20 14.70
C LEU A 266 3.73 12.78 15.59
N LEU A 267 3.28 11.53 15.51
CA LEU A 267 2.18 11.02 16.32
C LEU A 267 2.58 10.95 17.80
N CYS A 268 3.81 10.56 18.11
CA CYS A 268 4.35 10.63 19.46
C CYS A 268 4.34 12.07 20.00
N ALA A 269 4.81 13.03 19.20
CA ALA A 269 4.78 14.44 19.59
C ALA A 269 3.35 14.94 19.83
N HIS A 270 2.40 14.58 18.97
CA HIS A 270 0.98 14.88 19.16
C HIS A 270 0.41 14.25 20.44
N ALA A 271 0.67 12.98 20.68
CA ALA A 271 0.17 12.25 21.84
C ALA A 271 0.69 12.86 23.17
N LEU A 272 1.91 13.40 23.14
CA LEU A 272 2.56 14.05 24.29
C LEU A 272 2.30 15.57 24.38
N GLY A 273 1.49 16.14 23.46
CA GLY A 273 1.23 17.58 23.41
C GLY A 273 2.44 18.44 23.03
N LYS A 274 3.47 17.84 22.41
CA LYS A 274 4.67 18.53 21.95
C LYS A 274 4.49 19.16 20.57
N ARG A 275 5.24 20.22 20.29
CA ARG A 275 5.28 20.86 18.96
C ARG A 275 6.28 20.13 18.06
N SER A 276 5.96 20.05 16.74
CA SER A 276 6.86 19.59 15.70
C SER A 276 6.80 20.54 14.50
N GLN A 277 7.93 20.77 13.85
CA GLN A 277 8.05 21.63 12.68
C GLN A 277 7.28 21.11 11.47
N TYR A 278 7.14 19.79 11.33
CA TYR A 278 6.47 19.16 10.21
C TYR A 278 4.94 19.05 10.37
N ARG A 279 4.40 19.40 11.54
CA ARG A 279 2.97 19.26 11.85
C ARG A 279 2.07 19.95 10.82
N VAL A 280 2.46 21.11 10.32
CA VAL A 280 1.65 21.91 9.38
C VAL A 280 1.61 21.25 8.00
N ILE A 281 2.71 20.63 7.57
CA ILE A 281 2.83 20.02 6.23
C ILE A 281 1.99 18.73 6.18
N PHE A 282 2.12 17.86 7.20
CA PHE A 282 1.50 16.55 7.19
C PHE A 282 0.08 16.52 7.80
N THR A 283 -0.45 17.67 8.23
CA THR A 283 -1.77 17.72 8.87
C THR A 283 -2.87 17.12 7.99
N PRO A 284 -3.71 16.21 8.54
CA PRO A 284 -4.85 15.69 7.81
C PRO A 284 -5.94 16.73 7.51
N GLN A 285 -5.95 17.86 8.21
CA GLN A 285 -6.90 18.97 8.03
C GLN A 285 -6.55 19.91 6.88
N ARG A 286 -5.44 19.65 6.13
CA ARG A 286 -5.14 20.43 4.92
C ARG A 286 -6.20 20.18 3.84
N MET A 287 -6.43 21.18 3.00
CA MET A 287 -7.47 21.16 1.96
C MET A 287 -6.88 21.14 0.55
N SER A 288 -5.55 21.09 0.40
CA SER A 288 -4.86 21.15 -0.90
C SER A 288 -5.22 20.01 -1.84
N ASP A 289 -5.51 18.85 -1.29
CA ASP A 289 -5.87 17.63 -2.03
C ASP A 289 -7.30 17.69 -2.59
N ILE A 290 -8.26 18.34 -1.90
CA ILE A 290 -9.70 18.34 -2.25
C ILE A 290 -10.01 19.18 -3.50
N PHE A 291 -9.22 20.22 -3.77
CA PHE A 291 -9.40 21.11 -4.92
C PHE A 291 -8.54 20.69 -6.13
N SER A 292 -8.04 19.47 -6.16
CA SER A 292 -7.18 18.98 -7.23
C SER A 292 -7.96 18.28 -8.34
N LEU A 293 -7.46 18.35 -9.58
CA LEU A 293 -8.01 17.56 -10.70
C LEU A 293 -7.98 16.05 -10.44
N PRO A 294 -6.91 15.47 -9.83
CA PRO A 294 -6.88 14.08 -9.43
C PRO A 294 -8.03 13.69 -8.49
N PHE A 295 -8.38 14.53 -7.51
CA PHE A 295 -9.52 14.30 -6.62
C PHE A 295 -10.84 14.12 -7.40
N VAL A 296 -11.14 15.02 -8.33
CA VAL A 296 -12.39 14.93 -9.11
C VAL A 296 -12.39 13.70 -10.00
N LYS A 297 -11.29 13.44 -10.72
CA LYS A 297 -11.15 12.29 -11.63
C LYS A 297 -11.34 10.98 -10.88
N GLU A 298 -10.71 10.83 -9.72
CA GLU A 298 -10.73 9.59 -8.96
C GLU A 298 -12.11 9.31 -8.35
N ASN A 299 -12.76 10.32 -7.78
CA ASN A 299 -14.11 10.14 -7.22
C ASN A 299 -15.16 9.85 -8.33
N LEU A 300 -14.99 10.38 -9.53
CA LEU A 300 -15.79 9.99 -10.70
C LEU A 300 -15.50 8.54 -11.12
N ASN A 301 -14.24 8.09 -11.06
CA ASN A 301 -13.89 6.71 -11.37
C ASN A 301 -14.47 5.74 -10.32
N VAL A 302 -14.42 6.06 -9.04
CA VAL A 302 -15.07 5.25 -7.97
C VAL A 302 -16.57 5.12 -8.24
N ALA A 303 -17.27 6.23 -8.56
CA ALA A 303 -18.68 6.21 -8.90
C ALA A 303 -18.95 5.36 -10.17
N TYR A 304 -18.07 5.46 -11.18
CA TYR A 304 -18.16 4.66 -12.40
C TYR A 304 -18.01 3.16 -12.13
N GLU A 305 -16.98 2.74 -11.37
CA GLU A 305 -16.77 1.33 -11.03
C GLU A 305 -17.90 0.76 -10.17
N PHE A 306 -18.44 1.57 -9.25
CA PHE A 306 -19.61 1.19 -8.46
C PHE A 306 -20.82 0.91 -9.36
N ILE A 307 -21.08 1.76 -10.35
CA ILE A 307 -22.18 1.61 -11.30
C ILE A 307 -21.91 0.45 -12.28
N LYS A 308 -20.72 0.43 -12.89
CA LYS A 308 -20.31 -0.58 -13.87
C LYS A 308 -20.35 -1.99 -13.31
N GLY A 309 -19.90 -2.19 -12.05
CA GLY A 309 -19.93 -3.49 -11.38
C GLY A 309 -21.35 -4.06 -11.27
N LYS A 310 -22.37 -3.20 -11.08
CA LYS A 310 -23.77 -3.61 -11.01
C LYS A 310 -24.41 -3.92 -12.37
N PHE A 311 -23.83 -3.45 -13.47
CA PHE A 311 -24.36 -3.65 -14.83
C PHE A 311 -23.47 -4.55 -15.71
N LYS A 312 -22.35 -5.04 -15.19
CA LYS A 312 -21.49 -5.98 -15.93
C LYS A 312 -22.21 -7.33 -15.98
N HIS A 313 -22.46 -7.83 -17.17
CA HIS A 313 -22.96 -9.19 -17.34
C HIS A 313 -21.79 -10.15 -17.05
N PRO A 314 -21.89 -10.97 -16.00
CA PRO A 314 -20.90 -11.98 -15.70
C PRO A 314 -20.88 -13.06 -16.78
N ASP A 315 -19.81 -13.84 -16.81
CA ASP A 315 -19.69 -14.99 -17.70
C ASP A 315 -20.66 -16.10 -17.25
N ASP A 316 -21.28 -16.80 -18.20
CA ASP A 316 -22.15 -17.97 -17.90
C ASP A 316 -21.29 -19.24 -17.68
N GLN A 317 -19.97 -19.17 -17.87
CA GLN A 317 -19.06 -20.30 -17.76
C GLN A 317 -18.24 -20.21 -16.47
N TYR A 318 -18.13 -21.35 -15.78
CA TYR A 318 -17.22 -21.50 -14.66
C TYR A 318 -15.75 -21.33 -15.08
N PRO A 319 -14.86 -20.86 -14.17
CA PRO A 319 -13.45 -20.66 -14.48
C PRO A 319 -12.73 -22.00 -14.72
N ASP A 320 -11.63 -21.94 -15.49
CA ASP A 320 -10.67 -23.03 -15.61
C ASP A 320 -9.88 -23.21 -14.30
N ILE A 321 -9.14 -24.33 -14.16
CA ILE A 321 -8.32 -24.62 -12.98
C ILE A 321 -7.29 -23.50 -12.78
N GLY A 322 -7.20 -22.97 -11.57
CA GLY A 322 -6.32 -21.86 -11.19
C GLY A 322 -6.87 -20.47 -11.52
N GLU A 323 -8.03 -20.38 -12.17
CA GLU A 323 -8.66 -19.11 -12.55
C GLU A 323 -9.80 -18.70 -11.61
N GLY A 324 -10.03 -17.38 -11.52
CA GLY A 324 -11.17 -16.77 -10.85
C GLY A 324 -11.95 -15.86 -11.80
N LYS A 325 -13.27 -15.99 -11.82
CA LYS A 325 -14.17 -15.20 -12.67
C LYS A 325 -15.42 -14.75 -11.93
N LEU A 326 -16.05 -13.68 -12.44
CA LEU A 326 -17.39 -13.30 -12.02
C LEU A 326 -18.40 -14.15 -12.80
N VAL A 327 -19.28 -14.85 -12.07
CA VAL A 327 -20.27 -15.77 -12.65
C VAL A 327 -21.66 -15.38 -12.15
N GLN A 328 -22.66 -15.46 -13.02
CA GLN A 328 -24.05 -15.26 -12.66
C GLN A 328 -24.65 -16.56 -12.11
N ILE A 329 -25.19 -16.52 -10.91
CA ILE A 329 -25.91 -17.64 -10.29
C ILE A 329 -27.23 -17.07 -9.71
N ASP A 330 -28.37 -17.57 -10.18
CA ASP A 330 -29.70 -17.16 -9.70
C ASP A 330 -29.92 -15.64 -9.66
N ASP A 331 -29.61 -14.92 -10.73
CA ASP A 331 -29.70 -13.46 -10.86
C ASP A 331 -28.76 -12.65 -9.93
N HIS A 332 -27.79 -13.32 -9.31
CA HIS A 332 -26.77 -12.69 -8.46
C HIS A 332 -25.37 -12.92 -9.02
N THR A 333 -24.48 -11.92 -8.88
CA THR A 333 -23.08 -12.04 -9.32
C THR A 333 -22.22 -12.55 -8.18
N TYR A 334 -21.58 -13.70 -8.42
CA TYR A 334 -20.62 -14.30 -7.48
C TYR A 334 -19.23 -14.31 -8.08
N GLY A 335 -18.23 -14.28 -7.20
CA GLY A 335 -16.86 -14.63 -7.56
C GLY A 335 -16.66 -16.13 -7.42
N VAL A 336 -16.19 -16.77 -8.46
CA VAL A 336 -15.91 -18.21 -8.46
C VAL A 336 -14.44 -18.41 -8.78
N TYR A 337 -13.73 -19.09 -7.90
CA TYR A 337 -12.36 -19.56 -8.13
C TYR A 337 -12.33 -21.08 -8.15
N ARG A 338 -11.63 -21.67 -9.13
CA ARG A 338 -11.42 -23.11 -9.21
C ARG A 338 -9.97 -23.41 -8.84
N ASP A 339 -9.77 -24.16 -7.75
CA ASP A 339 -8.44 -24.52 -7.29
C ASP A 339 -7.82 -25.69 -8.06
N GLU A 340 -6.60 -26.07 -7.72
CA GLU A 340 -5.85 -27.13 -8.36
C GLU A 340 -6.45 -28.54 -8.11
N GLU A 341 -7.26 -28.69 -7.05
CA GLU A 341 -8.04 -29.89 -6.74
C GLU A 341 -9.42 -29.89 -7.42
N GLU A 342 -9.66 -28.93 -8.33
CA GLU A 342 -10.91 -28.72 -9.06
C GLU A 342 -12.12 -28.31 -8.18
N ILE A 343 -11.88 -27.90 -6.95
CA ILE A 343 -12.93 -27.42 -6.04
C ILE A 343 -13.31 -25.98 -6.40
N LEU A 344 -14.61 -25.72 -6.47
CA LEU A 344 -15.14 -24.38 -6.69
C LEU A 344 -15.33 -23.65 -5.36
N HIS A 345 -14.68 -22.52 -5.21
CA HIS A 345 -14.86 -21.58 -4.10
C HIS A 345 -15.73 -20.42 -4.57
N ILE A 346 -16.91 -20.29 -4.01
CA ILE A 346 -17.92 -19.32 -4.46
C ILE A 346 -18.19 -18.33 -3.33
N VAL A 347 -18.01 -17.03 -3.61
CA VAL A 347 -18.22 -15.94 -2.66
C VAL A 347 -19.05 -14.82 -3.27
N ASP A 348 -19.86 -14.14 -2.44
CA ASP A 348 -20.45 -12.86 -2.83
C ASP A 348 -19.34 -11.81 -2.88
N VAL A 349 -19.03 -11.33 -4.08
CA VAL A 349 -17.95 -10.36 -4.31
C VAL A 349 -18.35 -8.92 -4.05
N THR A 350 -19.50 -8.70 -3.44
CA THR A 350 -19.92 -7.36 -2.98
C THR A 350 -19.09 -6.96 -1.76
N CYS A 351 -18.23 -5.96 -1.93
CA CYS A 351 -17.37 -5.47 -0.86
C CYS A 351 -18.19 -4.92 0.32
N PRO A 352 -18.03 -5.44 1.54
CA PRO A 352 -18.83 -4.99 2.69
C PRO A 352 -18.51 -3.57 3.15
N HIS A 353 -17.47 -2.91 2.61
CA HIS A 353 -17.17 -1.52 2.93
C HIS A 353 -18.22 -0.55 2.36
N LEU A 354 -18.39 -0.49 1.04
CA LEU A 354 -19.34 0.41 0.34
C LEU A 354 -20.03 -0.26 -0.86
N GLY A 355 -20.07 -1.57 -0.96
CA GLY A 355 -20.85 -2.31 -1.95
C GLY A 355 -20.28 -2.35 -3.37
N CYS A 356 -19.00 -2.09 -3.58
CA CYS A 356 -18.36 -2.27 -4.88
C CYS A 356 -18.13 -3.75 -5.18
N VAL A 357 -18.17 -4.15 -6.46
CA VAL A 357 -17.85 -5.52 -6.90
C VAL A 357 -16.34 -5.70 -6.92
N CYS A 358 -15.83 -6.71 -6.21
CA CYS A 358 -14.42 -7.07 -6.21
C CYS A 358 -14.02 -7.81 -7.49
N HIS A 359 -12.77 -7.68 -7.92
CA HIS A 359 -12.20 -8.36 -9.08
C HIS A 359 -11.14 -9.37 -8.64
N PHE A 360 -10.99 -10.46 -9.40
CA PHE A 360 -10.00 -11.48 -9.08
C PHE A 360 -8.59 -11.04 -9.45
N ASN A 361 -7.66 -11.23 -8.52
CA ASN A 361 -6.23 -11.07 -8.71
C ASN A 361 -5.59 -12.46 -8.83
N ALA A 362 -5.18 -12.83 -10.03
CA ALA A 362 -4.63 -14.15 -10.31
C ALA A 362 -3.26 -14.38 -9.65
N MET A 363 -2.46 -13.33 -9.43
CA MET A 363 -1.13 -13.42 -8.81
C MET A 363 -1.22 -13.91 -7.35
N ASP A 364 -2.12 -13.30 -6.58
CA ASP A 364 -2.27 -13.60 -5.15
C ASP A 364 -3.45 -14.51 -4.83
N LYS A 365 -4.25 -14.89 -5.84
CA LYS A 365 -5.51 -15.64 -5.69
C LYS A 365 -6.45 -14.95 -4.69
N THR A 366 -6.72 -13.65 -4.94
CA THR A 366 -7.53 -12.79 -4.05
C THR A 366 -8.64 -12.09 -4.81
N TRP A 367 -9.67 -11.66 -4.08
CA TRP A 367 -10.70 -10.74 -4.55
C TRP A 367 -10.36 -9.33 -4.08
N ASP A 368 -10.03 -8.44 -5.00
CA ASP A 368 -9.55 -7.09 -4.73
C ASP A 368 -10.61 -6.04 -5.11
N CYS A 369 -10.94 -5.15 -4.16
CA CYS A 369 -11.95 -4.11 -4.37
C CYS A 369 -11.36 -2.93 -5.16
N PRO A 370 -11.94 -2.56 -6.34
CA PRO A 370 -11.41 -1.47 -7.17
C PRO A 370 -11.70 -0.09 -6.61
N CYS A 371 -12.61 0.04 -5.63
CA CYS A 371 -12.99 1.33 -5.09
C CYS A 371 -11.97 1.83 -4.05
N HIS A 372 -11.71 1.05 -3.02
CA HIS A 372 -10.87 1.49 -1.90
C HIS A 372 -9.83 0.44 -1.44
N GLY A 373 -9.60 -0.62 -2.23
CA GLY A 373 -8.49 -1.55 -2.04
C GLY A 373 -8.65 -2.58 -0.92
N SER A 374 -9.88 -2.88 -0.46
CA SER A 374 -10.10 -4.06 0.38
C SER A 374 -9.70 -5.32 -0.36
N ARG A 375 -9.04 -6.26 0.32
CA ARG A 375 -8.60 -7.53 -0.24
C ARG A 375 -9.13 -8.69 0.57
N PHE A 376 -9.55 -9.72 -0.13
CA PHE A 376 -10.10 -10.93 0.46
C PHE A 376 -9.44 -12.16 -0.20
N SER A 377 -9.25 -13.22 0.58
CA SER A 377 -8.80 -14.50 0.01
C SER A 377 -9.82 -15.02 -1.02
N TYR A 378 -9.43 -15.99 -1.83
CA TYR A 378 -10.37 -16.65 -2.74
C TYR A 378 -11.53 -17.35 -1.99
N THR A 379 -11.37 -17.64 -0.69
CA THR A 379 -12.41 -18.20 0.18
C THR A 379 -13.24 -17.12 0.88
N GLY A 380 -12.98 -15.84 0.63
CA GLY A 380 -13.71 -14.70 1.19
C GLY A 380 -13.17 -14.14 2.50
N GLU A 381 -12.12 -14.72 3.11
CA GLU A 381 -11.56 -14.20 4.36
C GLU A 381 -10.91 -12.83 4.13
N LEU A 382 -11.13 -11.89 5.06
CA LEU A 382 -10.56 -10.55 4.99
C LEU A 382 -9.03 -10.60 5.20
N ILE A 383 -8.28 -10.11 4.20
CA ILE A 383 -6.82 -9.96 4.27
C ILE A 383 -6.45 -8.52 4.63
N LYS A 384 -7.15 -7.54 4.02
CA LYS A 384 -6.83 -6.12 4.17
C LYS A 384 -8.08 -5.26 4.03
N GLY A 385 -8.22 -4.26 4.93
CA GLY A 385 -9.28 -3.25 4.88
C GLY A 385 -9.18 -2.31 3.66
N PRO A 386 -10.12 -1.33 3.59
CA PRO A 386 -10.96 -0.79 4.68
C PRO A 386 -12.18 -1.60 5.11
N ALA A 387 -12.58 -2.65 4.40
CA ALA A 387 -13.60 -3.55 4.90
C ALA A 387 -13.20 -4.12 6.27
N THR A 388 -14.17 -4.34 7.15
CA THR A 388 -13.95 -4.90 8.50
C THR A 388 -14.50 -6.31 8.65
N TYR A 389 -15.23 -6.79 7.62
CA TYR A 389 -15.84 -8.11 7.58
C TYR A 389 -15.39 -8.88 6.33
N ARG A 390 -15.49 -10.21 6.38
CA ARG A 390 -15.23 -11.12 5.26
C ARG A 390 -16.32 -11.03 4.18
N LEU A 391 -16.07 -11.56 3.00
CA LEU A 391 -17.10 -11.83 1.99
C LEU A 391 -17.98 -13.04 2.43
N HIS A 392 -19.25 -13.01 2.06
CA HIS A 392 -20.14 -14.14 2.30
C HIS A 392 -19.84 -15.29 1.34
N ARG A 393 -19.88 -16.52 1.85
CA ARG A 393 -19.77 -17.73 1.02
C ARG A 393 -21.14 -18.12 0.46
N TYR A 394 -21.17 -18.67 -0.73
CA TYR A 394 -22.38 -19.20 -1.33
C TYR A 394 -23.00 -20.28 -0.41
N GLY A 395 -24.31 -20.16 -0.17
CA GLY A 395 -25.05 -21.10 0.71
C GLY A 395 -24.99 -20.75 2.20
N GLU A 396 -24.21 -19.77 2.63
CA GLU A 396 -24.35 -19.17 3.96
C GLU A 396 -25.58 -18.26 3.98
N GLY A 397 -26.53 -18.51 4.87
CA GLY A 397 -27.72 -17.68 4.99
C GLY A 397 -27.39 -16.26 5.45
N PHE A 398 -28.09 -15.27 4.94
CA PHE A 398 -27.94 -13.85 5.30
C PHE A 398 -28.20 -13.54 6.79
N ASN A 399 -28.55 -14.55 7.61
CA ASN A 399 -28.89 -14.40 9.02
C ASN A 399 -27.68 -14.31 9.97
N GLU A 400 -26.45 -14.41 9.47
CA GLU A 400 -25.21 -14.18 10.23
C GLU A 400 -24.58 -12.80 9.94
N ILE A 401 -25.32 -11.90 9.32
CA ILE A 401 -24.90 -10.51 9.14
C ILE A 401 -24.98 -9.80 10.49
N ASP A 402 -23.89 -9.16 10.87
CA ASP A 402 -23.83 -8.26 12.01
C ASP A 402 -25.01 -7.25 11.95
N PRO A 403 -25.84 -7.16 13.00
CA PRO A 403 -27.01 -6.29 13.02
C PRO A 403 -26.71 -4.78 12.89
N HIS A 404 -25.44 -4.38 12.85
CA HIS A 404 -25.02 -2.98 12.69
C HIS A 404 -24.84 -2.52 11.22
N ILE A 405 -25.18 -3.37 10.22
CA ILE A 405 -25.13 -3.00 8.78
C ILE A 405 -26.43 -2.32 8.30
N ILE A 406 -27.45 -2.26 9.13
CA ILE A 406 -28.75 -1.63 8.78
C ILE A 406 -29.05 -0.52 9.82
N ASP A 407 -28.34 0.60 9.69
CA ASP A 407 -28.83 1.93 10.11
C ASP A 407 -28.07 3.04 9.36
#